data_e061409b2d5e3bd9bfa9e91218e401ec
#
_entry.id   e061409b2d5e3bd9bfa9e91218e401ec
#
_cell.length_a   1.000
_cell.length_b   1.000
_cell.length_c   1.000
_cell.angle_alpha   90.00
_cell.angle_beta   90.00
_cell.angle_gamma   90.00
#
_symmetry.space_group_name_H-M   'P 1'
#
loop_
_entity.id
_entity.type
_entity.pdbx_description
1 polymer ?
#
loop_
_entity_poly.entity_id
_entity_poly.type
_entity_poly.pdbx_seq_one_letter_code
_entity_poly.pdbx_strand_id
1 'polypeptide(L)'
;MLDRQRIYRLLLRALPAPGYVKGQTGMAREVAAILSRHRAAGASVAFFSDDDMPLCLCVGTAGQVGPVTQDTFFRVASISKMITALCVLRLAQDGLISLDRDINAVLPFAVRHPQFPNTPITLRMLLSHTNGLVDAPAYHQGVGSRVPVSAIIPACWGEHAPGTSWEYSNLGAGLVASVLEAALDQSFENIMRIHLFDVLGVDASFYPQRISGALADAYRVIPPWGKSGFDARERKKRPAGDADIPQPERHYGLAQGNCITNMTGMLALLKAAMQPGYLDAPMIAAMRLPLVSFGQRSPYMQQGMGLFVINEPSICAHTLYGHQGNAYGAMHGAFFDPIAGRGMVLLTSAASEAKTNFLSDINRDLMQLCFSSKGSFYD
;
A
#
# COMPACT_ATOMS: atom_id res chain seq x y z
N MET A 1 23.77 4.97 21.11
CA MET A 1 23.13 5.71 20.00
C MET A 1 21.65 5.85 20.33
N LEU A 2 21.10 7.07 20.46
CA LEU A 2 19.67 7.25 20.72
C LEU A 2 18.87 6.69 19.53
N ASP A 3 17.91 5.82 19.82
CA ASP A 3 17.04 5.23 18.79
C ASP A 3 16.29 6.35 18.06
N ARG A 4 16.41 6.39 16.73
CA ARG A 4 15.75 7.39 15.87
C ARG A 4 14.24 7.48 16.11
N GLN A 5 13.58 6.35 16.36
CA GLN A 5 12.14 6.28 16.65
C GLN A 5 11.81 6.92 18.00
N ARG A 6 12.67 6.75 19.01
CA ARG A 6 12.49 7.38 20.32
C ARG A 6 12.63 8.90 20.24
N ILE A 7 13.63 9.40 19.51
CA ILE A 7 13.80 10.85 19.27
C ILE A 7 12.58 11.39 18.52
N TYR A 8 12.14 10.71 17.46
CA TYR A 8 10.99 11.11 16.68
C TYR A 8 9.72 11.25 17.55
N ARG A 9 9.44 10.27 18.44
CA ARG A 9 8.30 10.31 19.35
C ARG A 9 8.39 11.45 20.38
N LEU A 10 9.58 11.80 20.83
CA LEU A 10 9.79 12.96 21.72
C LEU A 10 9.47 14.27 21.00
N LEU A 11 9.97 14.47 19.79
CA LEU A 11 9.67 15.64 18.97
C LEU A 11 8.17 15.73 18.66
N LEU A 12 7.52 14.61 18.35
CA LEU A 12 6.09 14.57 18.10
C LEU A 12 5.26 15.05 19.29
N ARG A 13 5.66 14.70 20.53
CA ARG A 13 4.97 15.13 21.75
C ARG A 13 5.05 16.65 21.98
N ALA A 14 6.11 17.29 21.50
CA ALA A 14 6.27 18.74 21.59
C ALA A 14 5.37 19.52 20.62
N LEU A 15 4.83 18.89 19.59
CA LEU A 15 3.92 19.53 18.64
C LEU A 15 2.50 19.65 19.23
N PRO A 16 1.76 20.74 18.90
CA PRO A 16 0.35 20.86 19.29
C PRO A 16 -0.47 19.71 18.68
N ALA A 17 -1.38 19.16 19.49
CA ALA A 17 -2.32 18.16 19.02
C ALA A 17 -3.51 18.83 18.33
N PRO A 18 -3.97 18.32 17.16
CA PRO A 18 -5.22 18.79 16.56
C PRO A 18 -6.42 18.58 17.49
N GLY A 19 -7.36 19.52 17.50
CA GLY A 19 -8.51 19.53 18.38
C GLY A 19 -9.72 18.71 17.88
N TYR A 20 -9.51 17.57 17.25
CA TYR A 20 -10.58 16.76 16.61
C TYR A 20 -11.56 16.12 17.58
N VAL A 21 -11.22 16.04 18.87
CA VAL A 21 -12.02 15.32 19.86
C VAL A 21 -13.29 16.09 20.30
N LYS A 22 -13.36 17.40 20.03
CA LYS A 22 -14.53 18.22 20.37
C LYS A 22 -15.75 17.81 19.53
N GLY A 23 -16.88 17.58 20.22
CA GLY A 23 -18.16 17.26 19.57
C GLY A 23 -18.29 15.81 19.09
N GLN A 24 -17.26 14.96 19.28
CA GLN A 24 -17.32 13.55 18.95
C GLN A 24 -17.88 12.72 20.13
N THR A 25 -18.58 11.62 19.82
CA THR A 25 -19.12 10.66 20.82
C THR A 25 -18.75 9.23 20.42
N GLY A 26 -18.80 8.29 21.37
CA GLY A 26 -18.57 6.86 21.12
C GLY A 26 -17.25 6.58 20.38
N MET A 27 -17.26 5.63 19.48
CA MET A 27 -16.12 5.19 18.67
C MET A 27 -15.48 6.33 17.87
N ALA A 28 -16.28 7.27 17.33
CA ALA A 28 -15.76 8.41 16.57
C ALA A 28 -14.84 9.30 17.45
N ARG A 29 -15.14 9.44 18.74
CA ARG A 29 -14.29 10.17 19.69
C ARG A 29 -12.95 9.47 19.91
N GLU A 30 -12.94 8.14 20.01
CA GLU A 30 -11.72 7.36 20.21
C GLU A 30 -10.83 7.43 18.94
N VAL A 31 -11.41 7.27 17.76
CA VAL A 31 -10.70 7.48 16.48
C VAL A 31 -10.10 8.88 16.42
N ALA A 32 -10.89 9.92 16.72
CA ALA A 32 -10.42 11.32 16.72
C ALA A 32 -9.27 11.54 17.73
N ALA A 33 -9.32 10.90 18.91
CA ALA A 33 -8.26 10.96 19.92
C ALA A 33 -6.96 10.30 19.42
N ILE A 34 -7.05 9.15 18.72
CA ILE A 34 -5.90 8.49 18.10
C ILE A 34 -5.30 9.40 17.01
N LEU A 35 -6.10 9.91 16.10
CA LEU A 35 -5.64 10.83 15.05
C LEU A 35 -4.94 12.06 15.64
N SER A 36 -5.50 12.64 16.68
CA SER A 36 -4.93 13.79 17.40
C SER A 36 -3.59 13.44 18.05
N ARG A 37 -3.48 12.28 18.71
CA ARG A 37 -2.24 11.77 19.32
C ARG A 37 -1.12 11.63 18.29
N HIS A 38 -1.45 11.14 17.12
CA HIS A 38 -0.50 10.93 16.01
C HIS A 38 -0.33 12.16 15.12
N ARG A 39 -0.88 13.34 15.52
CA ARG A 39 -0.74 14.61 14.79
C ARG A 39 -1.19 14.50 13.33
N ALA A 40 -2.23 13.70 13.05
CA ALA A 40 -2.80 13.67 11.73
C ALA A 40 -3.31 15.08 11.35
N ALA A 41 -2.84 15.63 10.24
CA ALA A 41 -3.28 16.97 9.82
C ALA A 41 -4.63 16.93 9.11
N GLY A 42 -4.88 15.85 8.41
CA GLY A 42 -6.17 15.49 7.84
C GLY A 42 -6.25 13.99 7.62
N ALA A 43 -7.41 13.43 7.88
CA ALA A 43 -7.64 11.99 7.76
C ALA A 43 -9.07 11.68 7.36
N SER A 44 -9.21 10.60 6.57
CA SER A 44 -10.44 9.85 6.38
C SER A 44 -10.22 8.46 6.97
N VAL A 45 -11.06 8.04 7.91
CA VAL A 45 -11.01 6.73 8.60
C VAL A 45 -12.34 6.05 8.42
N ALA A 46 -12.33 4.77 8.07
CA ALA A 46 -13.52 3.94 8.08
C ALA A 46 -13.26 2.65 8.85
N PHE A 47 -14.23 2.27 9.69
CA PHE A 47 -14.38 0.95 10.26
C PHE A 47 -15.64 0.32 9.69
N PHE A 48 -15.59 -0.93 9.30
CA PHE A 48 -16.75 -1.66 8.80
C PHE A 48 -16.79 -3.08 9.36
N SER A 49 -17.99 -3.63 9.41
CA SER A 49 -18.27 -5.05 9.63
C SER A 49 -19.21 -5.56 8.56
N ASP A 50 -19.39 -6.89 8.50
CA ASP A 50 -20.35 -7.48 7.57
C ASP A 50 -21.81 -7.11 7.94
N ASP A 51 -22.06 -6.80 9.21
CA ASP A 51 -23.40 -6.58 9.77
C ASP A 51 -23.81 -5.11 9.82
N ASP A 52 -22.86 -4.16 9.75
CA ASP A 52 -23.10 -2.73 9.98
C ASP A 52 -22.73 -1.86 8.77
N MET A 53 -23.39 -0.71 8.68
CA MET A 53 -22.92 0.38 7.80
C MET A 53 -21.53 0.83 8.25
N PRO A 54 -20.62 1.19 7.34
CA PRO A 54 -19.30 1.68 7.72
C PRO A 54 -19.38 2.94 8.57
N LEU A 55 -18.70 2.95 9.75
CA LEU A 55 -18.41 4.16 10.48
C LEU A 55 -17.33 4.93 9.72
N CYS A 56 -17.66 6.12 9.20
CA CYS A 56 -16.72 6.98 8.49
C CYS A 56 -16.50 8.29 9.24
N LEU A 57 -15.23 8.64 9.48
CA LEU A 57 -14.83 9.91 10.09
C LEU A 57 -13.85 10.64 9.17
N CYS A 58 -14.22 11.86 8.76
CA CYS A 58 -13.35 12.75 8.00
C CYS A 58 -13.01 13.97 8.86
N VAL A 59 -11.72 14.28 9.02
CA VAL A 59 -11.24 15.39 9.85
C VAL A 59 -10.06 16.10 9.22
N GLY A 60 -9.91 17.38 9.55
CA GLY A 60 -8.74 18.18 9.17
C GLY A 60 -8.68 18.56 7.71
N THR A 61 -7.45 18.74 7.20
CA THR A 61 -7.20 19.34 5.88
C THR A 61 -6.53 18.36 4.92
N ALA A 62 -6.98 18.37 3.67
CA ALA A 62 -6.33 17.71 2.55
C ALA A 62 -5.23 18.59 1.91
N GLY A 63 -4.74 19.61 2.61
CA GLY A 63 -3.76 20.56 2.14
C GLY A 63 -4.42 21.72 1.38
N GLN A 64 -3.91 22.06 0.20
CA GLN A 64 -4.41 23.18 -0.61
C GLN A 64 -5.82 22.94 -1.19
N VAL A 65 -6.26 21.68 -1.25
CA VAL A 65 -7.57 21.33 -1.80
C VAL A 65 -8.71 21.47 -0.77
N GLY A 66 -8.42 21.87 0.46
CA GLY A 66 -9.43 22.18 1.47
C GLY A 66 -9.59 21.08 2.54
N PRO A 67 -10.76 20.97 3.19
CA PRO A 67 -11.02 19.96 4.21
C PRO A 67 -11.06 18.56 3.61
N VAL A 68 -10.72 17.55 4.45
CA VAL A 68 -10.90 16.14 4.08
C VAL A 68 -12.38 15.79 4.09
N THR A 69 -12.84 15.15 3.02
CA THR A 69 -14.18 14.57 2.87
C THR A 69 -14.08 13.10 2.47
N GLN A 70 -15.20 12.39 2.36
CA GLN A 70 -15.23 11.01 1.85
C GLN A 70 -14.81 10.93 0.37
N ASP A 71 -15.02 12.01 -0.39
CA ASP A 71 -14.67 12.12 -1.82
C ASP A 71 -13.24 12.60 -2.05
N THR A 72 -12.49 12.90 -0.98
CA THR A 72 -11.08 13.28 -1.10
C THR A 72 -10.26 12.08 -1.56
N PHE A 73 -9.52 12.26 -2.66
CA PHE A 73 -8.60 11.25 -3.17
C PHE A 73 -7.24 11.31 -2.48
N PHE A 74 -6.64 10.16 -2.29
CA PHE A 74 -5.31 10.02 -1.70
C PHE A 74 -4.46 9.10 -2.58
N ARG A 75 -3.17 9.42 -2.73
CA ARG A 75 -2.20 8.46 -3.22
C ARG A 75 -1.91 7.47 -2.08
N VAL A 76 -2.39 6.24 -2.22
CA VAL A 76 -2.42 5.27 -1.12
C VAL A 76 -1.06 4.61 -0.84
N ALA A 77 0.01 5.10 -1.46
CA ALA A 77 1.37 4.60 -1.31
C ALA A 77 1.42 3.06 -1.45
N SER A 78 2.14 2.36 -0.58
CA SER A 78 2.36 0.92 -0.71
C SER A 78 1.11 0.03 -0.59
N ILE A 79 -0.07 0.56 -0.23
CA ILE A 79 -1.34 -0.18 -0.38
C ILE A 79 -1.58 -0.52 -1.86
N SER A 80 -1.00 0.25 -2.79
CA SER A 80 -0.98 -0.07 -4.23
C SER A 80 -0.51 -1.48 -4.55
N LYS A 81 0.38 -2.05 -3.73
CA LYS A 81 0.88 -3.43 -3.90
C LYS A 81 -0.23 -4.47 -3.69
N MET A 82 -1.07 -4.27 -2.68
CA MET A 82 -2.24 -5.12 -2.43
C MET A 82 -3.28 -4.96 -3.55
N ILE A 83 -3.52 -3.73 -3.99
CA ILE A 83 -4.44 -3.42 -5.10
C ILE A 83 -3.94 -4.07 -6.40
N THR A 84 -2.64 -3.95 -6.70
CA THR A 84 -2.04 -4.61 -7.87
C THR A 84 -2.13 -6.13 -7.77
N ALA A 85 -1.90 -6.70 -6.57
CA ALA A 85 -2.00 -8.14 -6.35
C ALA A 85 -3.41 -8.67 -6.63
N LEU A 86 -4.47 -7.95 -6.28
CA LEU A 86 -5.85 -8.32 -6.62
C LEU A 86 -6.02 -8.50 -8.15
N CYS A 87 -5.53 -7.55 -8.93
CA CYS A 87 -5.60 -7.62 -10.39
C CYS A 87 -4.76 -8.79 -10.94
N VAL A 88 -3.52 -8.96 -10.47
CA VAL A 88 -2.64 -10.09 -10.87
C VAL A 88 -3.31 -11.43 -10.58
N LEU A 89 -3.89 -11.59 -9.40
CA LEU A 89 -4.57 -12.82 -9.00
C LEU A 89 -5.82 -13.08 -9.83
N ARG A 90 -6.58 -12.04 -10.19
CA ARG A 90 -7.70 -12.16 -11.11
C ARG A 90 -7.26 -12.61 -12.50
N LEU A 91 -6.22 -11.98 -13.05
CA LEU A 91 -5.66 -12.38 -14.35
C LEU A 91 -5.14 -13.82 -14.33
N ALA A 92 -4.54 -14.25 -13.22
CA ALA A 92 -4.11 -15.63 -13.05
C ALA A 92 -5.27 -16.62 -12.93
N GLN A 93 -6.33 -16.27 -12.19
CA GLN A 93 -7.55 -17.05 -12.09
C GLN A 93 -8.23 -17.23 -13.44
N ASP A 94 -8.23 -16.18 -14.26
CA ASP A 94 -8.81 -16.19 -15.61
C ASP A 94 -7.87 -16.86 -16.64
N GLY A 95 -6.69 -17.36 -16.22
CA GLY A 95 -5.73 -18.06 -17.08
C GLY A 95 -4.97 -17.18 -18.08
N LEU A 96 -5.04 -15.84 -17.90
CA LEU A 96 -4.38 -14.88 -18.79
C LEU A 96 -2.88 -14.75 -18.51
N ILE A 97 -2.46 -15.00 -17.26
CA ILE A 97 -1.05 -15.00 -16.84
C ILE A 97 -0.77 -16.18 -15.88
N SER A 98 0.51 -16.49 -15.67
CA SER A 98 0.95 -17.49 -14.69
C SER A 98 1.71 -16.83 -13.55
N LEU A 99 1.36 -17.17 -12.30
CA LEU A 99 2.07 -16.70 -11.12
C LEU A 99 3.48 -17.29 -10.98
N ASP A 100 3.72 -18.47 -11.56
CA ASP A 100 4.89 -19.28 -11.33
C ASP A 100 5.79 -19.43 -12.57
N ARG A 101 5.38 -18.84 -13.71
CA ARG A 101 6.23 -18.76 -14.91
C ARG A 101 7.35 -17.75 -14.69
N ASP A 102 8.52 -18.06 -15.23
CA ASP A 102 9.64 -17.12 -15.27
C ASP A 102 9.26 -15.84 -16.02
N ILE A 103 9.42 -14.68 -15.37
CA ILE A 103 9.08 -13.36 -15.95
C ILE A 103 9.91 -13.03 -17.19
N ASN A 104 11.12 -13.60 -17.31
CA ASN A 104 11.96 -13.42 -18.51
C ASN A 104 11.37 -14.08 -19.77
N ALA A 105 10.36 -14.92 -19.63
CA ALA A 105 9.65 -15.47 -20.77
C ALA A 105 8.77 -14.45 -21.50
N VAL A 106 8.48 -13.31 -20.88
CA VAL A 106 7.63 -12.24 -21.45
C VAL A 106 8.34 -10.89 -21.52
N LEU A 107 9.25 -10.59 -20.59
CA LEU A 107 9.94 -9.30 -20.54
C LEU A 107 10.89 -9.11 -21.74
N PRO A 108 10.94 -7.89 -22.32
CA PRO A 108 11.88 -7.57 -23.40
C PRO A 108 13.33 -7.33 -22.92
N PHE A 109 13.58 -7.47 -21.62
CA PHE A 109 14.89 -7.30 -20.98
C PHE A 109 15.12 -8.38 -19.91
N ALA A 110 16.39 -8.64 -19.58
CA ALA A 110 16.75 -9.69 -18.63
C ALA A 110 16.61 -9.23 -17.17
N VAL A 111 15.98 -10.07 -16.36
CA VAL A 111 15.90 -9.94 -14.89
C VAL A 111 16.46 -11.23 -14.30
N ARG A 112 17.79 -11.27 -14.04
CA ARG A 112 18.50 -12.45 -13.54
C ARG A 112 19.46 -12.05 -12.43
N HIS A 113 19.40 -12.78 -11.34
CA HIS A 113 20.34 -12.58 -10.24
C HIS A 113 21.74 -13.05 -10.66
N PRO A 114 22.78 -12.20 -10.57
CA PRO A 114 24.11 -12.53 -11.12
C PRO A 114 24.75 -13.75 -10.47
N GLN A 115 24.50 -13.99 -9.18
CA GLN A 115 25.03 -15.16 -8.46
C GLN A 115 24.14 -16.41 -8.61
N PHE A 116 22.87 -16.23 -9.01
CA PHE A 116 21.90 -17.33 -9.17
C PHE A 116 21.23 -17.29 -10.55
N PRO A 117 22.00 -17.36 -11.65
CA PRO A 117 21.50 -17.10 -13.01
C PRO A 117 20.46 -18.15 -13.47
N ASN A 118 20.49 -19.34 -12.90
CA ASN A 118 19.58 -20.42 -13.25
C ASN A 118 18.27 -20.41 -12.45
N THR A 119 18.15 -19.55 -11.41
CA THR A 119 16.94 -19.46 -10.61
C THR A 119 15.93 -18.55 -11.31
N PRO A 120 14.74 -19.05 -11.68
CA PRO A 120 13.70 -18.22 -12.27
C PRO A 120 13.19 -17.19 -11.26
N ILE A 121 12.73 -16.05 -11.77
CA ILE A 121 11.99 -15.06 -10.98
C ILE A 121 10.55 -15.06 -11.47
N THR A 122 9.59 -15.08 -10.54
CA THR A 122 8.17 -15.25 -10.84
C THR A 122 7.33 -14.09 -10.30
N LEU A 123 6.10 -13.92 -10.80
CA LEU A 123 5.16 -12.95 -10.24
C LEU A 123 4.87 -13.22 -8.76
N ARG A 124 4.77 -14.49 -8.34
CA ARG A 124 4.63 -14.86 -6.94
C ARG A 124 5.76 -14.28 -6.08
N MET A 125 7.00 -14.39 -6.55
CA MET A 125 8.17 -13.83 -5.85
C MET A 125 8.16 -12.30 -5.81
N LEU A 126 7.69 -11.63 -6.88
CA LEU A 126 7.54 -10.18 -6.88
C LEU A 126 6.49 -9.72 -5.87
N LEU A 127 5.33 -10.39 -5.81
CA LEU A 127 4.23 -10.09 -4.89
C LEU A 127 4.55 -10.43 -3.43
N SER A 128 5.47 -11.36 -3.18
CA SER A 128 5.87 -11.75 -1.82
C SER A 128 7.20 -11.17 -1.34
N HIS A 129 7.81 -10.29 -2.13
CA HIS A 129 9.11 -9.69 -1.80
C HIS A 129 10.22 -10.71 -1.56
N THR A 130 10.22 -11.82 -2.35
CA THR A 130 11.26 -12.86 -2.30
C THR A 130 12.07 -12.95 -3.58
N ASN A 131 12.00 -11.94 -4.44
CA ASN A 131 12.59 -11.93 -5.78
C ASN A 131 14.11 -11.66 -5.81
N GLY A 132 14.74 -11.35 -4.66
CA GLY A 132 16.18 -11.05 -4.55
C GLY A 132 16.59 -9.64 -4.94
N LEU A 133 15.65 -8.77 -5.37
CA LEU A 133 15.92 -7.36 -5.66
C LEU A 133 15.85 -6.50 -4.40
N VAL A 134 16.70 -5.47 -4.34
CA VAL A 134 16.75 -4.46 -3.27
C VAL A 134 16.61 -3.05 -3.85
N ASP A 135 16.12 -2.11 -3.02
CA ASP A 135 16.02 -0.70 -3.40
C ASP A 135 17.37 0.01 -3.20
N ALA A 136 18.33 -0.27 -4.08
CA ALA A 136 19.66 0.35 -4.08
C ALA A 136 19.62 1.83 -4.50
N PRO A 137 20.72 2.61 -4.32
CA PRO A 137 20.79 4.00 -4.76
C PRO A 137 20.42 4.21 -6.23
N ALA A 138 20.76 3.28 -7.13
CA ALA A 138 20.41 3.34 -8.55
C ALA A 138 18.88 3.37 -8.76
N TYR A 139 18.12 2.58 -7.99
CA TYR A 139 16.67 2.62 -8.01
C TYR A 139 16.13 3.99 -7.56
N HIS A 140 16.62 4.54 -6.44
CA HIS A 140 16.16 5.84 -5.94
C HIS A 140 16.47 7.01 -6.89
N GLN A 141 17.53 6.92 -7.67
CA GLN A 141 17.88 7.90 -8.70
C GLN A 141 17.06 7.71 -9.98
N GLY A 142 16.75 6.46 -10.32
CA GLY A 142 16.07 6.09 -11.55
C GLY A 142 14.55 6.22 -11.48
N VAL A 143 13.94 5.93 -10.32
CA VAL A 143 12.48 5.97 -10.20
C VAL A 143 11.91 7.36 -10.49
N GLY A 144 10.94 7.43 -11.40
CA GLY A 144 10.34 8.69 -11.86
C GLY A 144 11.23 9.49 -12.83
N SER A 145 12.39 8.97 -13.24
CA SER A 145 13.24 9.49 -14.31
C SER A 145 12.88 8.83 -15.66
N ARG A 146 13.64 9.19 -16.70
CA ARG A 146 13.52 8.52 -18.02
C ARG A 146 14.44 7.30 -18.17
N VAL A 147 15.15 6.90 -17.09
CA VAL A 147 16.05 5.76 -17.10
C VAL A 147 15.23 4.48 -17.22
N PRO A 148 15.53 3.61 -18.19
CA PRO A 148 14.86 2.33 -18.32
C PRO A 148 15.22 1.41 -17.14
N VAL A 149 14.28 0.57 -16.71
CA VAL A 149 14.48 -0.32 -15.57
C VAL A 149 15.59 -1.34 -15.83
N SER A 150 15.80 -1.74 -17.07
CA SER A 150 16.89 -2.62 -17.49
C SER A 150 18.28 -2.08 -17.13
N ALA A 151 18.46 -0.75 -17.15
CA ALA A 151 19.71 -0.10 -16.72
C ALA A 151 19.86 0.00 -15.20
N ILE A 152 18.79 -0.15 -14.43
CA ILE A 152 18.78 -0.04 -12.98
C ILE A 152 18.98 -1.40 -12.30
N ILE A 153 18.36 -2.44 -12.80
CA ILE A 153 18.35 -3.80 -12.24
C ILE A 153 19.75 -4.33 -11.90
N PRO A 154 20.79 -4.18 -12.75
CA PRO A 154 22.11 -4.73 -12.45
C PRO A 154 22.74 -4.27 -11.14
N ALA A 155 22.36 -3.07 -10.65
CA ALA A 155 22.85 -2.49 -9.40
C ALA A 155 21.94 -2.77 -8.20
N CYS A 156 20.86 -3.52 -8.38
CA CYS A 156 19.78 -3.68 -7.37
C CYS A 156 19.59 -5.13 -6.91
N TRP A 157 20.64 -5.93 -6.90
CA TRP A 157 20.58 -7.30 -6.37
C TRP A 157 21.03 -7.36 -4.92
N GLY A 158 20.30 -8.15 -4.11
CA GLY A 158 20.66 -8.51 -2.75
C GLY A 158 21.61 -9.72 -2.71
N GLU A 159 21.81 -10.29 -1.54
CA GLU A 159 22.76 -11.39 -1.33
C GLU A 159 22.07 -12.78 -1.40
N HIS A 160 20.75 -12.83 -1.33
CA HIS A 160 19.98 -14.08 -1.23
C HIS A 160 19.43 -14.54 -2.58
N ALA A 161 19.42 -15.85 -2.77
CA ALA A 161 18.79 -16.46 -3.95
C ALA A 161 17.29 -16.09 -4.03
N PRO A 162 16.75 -15.82 -5.24
CA PRO A 162 15.33 -15.62 -5.42
C PRO A 162 14.52 -16.78 -4.83
N GLY A 163 13.43 -16.47 -4.11
CA GLY A 163 12.54 -17.41 -3.43
C GLY A 163 12.94 -17.78 -2.00
N THR A 164 14.12 -17.38 -1.50
CA THR A 164 14.64 -17.89 -0.21
C THR A 164 14.53 -16.95 0.97
N SER A 165 14.48 -15.63 0.73
CA SER A 165 14.48 -14.62 1.80
C SER A 165 13.54 -13.47 1.49
N TRP A 166 12.94 -12.89 2.54
CA TRP A 166 12.13 -11.68 2.42
C TRP A 166 13.01 -10.44 2.42
N GLU A 167 12.89 -9.63 1.38
CA GLU A 167 13.48 -8.30 1.32
C GLU A 167 12.50 -7.35 0.64
N TYR A 168 11.96 -6.40 1.43
CA TYR A 168 10.99 -5.44 0.90
C TYR A 168 11.61 -4.59 -0.20
N SER A 169 11.15 -4.77 -1.42
CA SER A 169 11.65 -4.07 -2.59
C SER A 169 10.52 -3.36 -3.34
N ASN A 170 10.63 -2.04 -3.45
CA ASN A 170 9.74 -1.26 -4.31
C ASN A 170 10.05 -1.53 -5.79
N LEU A 171 11.32 -1.73 -6.14
CA LEU A 171 11.71 -2.11 -7.51
C LEU A 171 11.05 -3.42 -7.91
N GLY A 172 11.15 -4.47 -7.06
CA GLY A 172 10.51 -5.75 -7.33
C GLY A 172 8.99 -5.63 -7.49
N ALA A 173 8.33 -4.90 -6.58
CA ALA A 173 6.89 -4.63 -6.68
C ALA A 173 6.53 -3.83 -7.96
N GLY A 174 7.40 -2.92 -8.37
CA GLY A 174 7.21 -2.12 -9.58
C GLY A 174 7.30 -2.93 -10.87
N LEU A 175 8.19 -3.93 -10.92
CA LEU A 175 8.33 -4.84 -12.05
C LEU A 175 7.06 -5.63 -12.38
N VAL A 176 6.12 -5.75 -11.44
CA VAL A 176 4.81 -6.34 -11.73
C VAL A 176 4.13 -5.60 -12.88
N ALA A 177 4.17 -4.25 -12.90
CA ALA A 177 3.62 -3.48 -14.00
C ALA A 177 4.31 -3.81 -15.33
N SER A 178 5.65 -3.88 -15.34
CA SER A 178 6.44 -4.25 -16.51
C SER A 178 6.06 -5.63 -17.06
N VAL A 179 5.89 -6.62 -16.17
CA VAL A 179 5.50 -7.99 -16.56
C VAL A 179 4.10 -8.03 -17.14
N LEU A 180 3.13 -7.35 -16.52
CA LEU A 180 1.75 -7.30 -17.02
C LEU A 180 1.66 -6.64 -18.38
N GLU A 181 2.35 -5.50 -18.59
CA GLU A 181 2.38 -4.81 -19.87
C GLU A 181 2.99 -5.67 -20.97
N ALA A 182 4.12 -6.34 -20.69
CA ALA A 182 4.78 -7.21 -21.64
C ALA A 182 3.97 -8.48 -21.96
N ALA A 183 3.23 -9.01 -20.96
CA ALA A 183 2.44 -10.22 -21.16
C ALA A 183 1.13 -9.99 -21.92
N LEU A 184 0.50 -8.80 -21.74
CA LEU A 184 -0.84 -8.52 -22.27
C LEU A 184 -0.85 -7.49 -23.41
N ASP A 185 0.30 -6.89 -23.73
CA ASP A 185 0.44 -5.82 -24.73
C ASP A 185 -0.55 -4.65 -24.51
N GLN A 186 -0.75 -4.31 -23.24
CA GLN A 186 -1.62 -3.21 -22.79
C GLN A 186 -0.91 -2.39 -21.70
N SER A 187 -1.23 -1.09 -21.60
CA SER A 187 -0.67 -0.28 -20.53
C SER A 187 -1.15 -0.76 -19.16
N PHE A 188 -0.30 -0.65 -18.16
CA PHE A 188 -0.63 -1.04 -16.78
C PHE A 188 -1.88 -0.33 -16.26
N GLU A 189 -2.06 0.95 -16.58
CA GLU A 189 -3.26 1.71 -16.25
C GLU A 189 -4.52 1.08 -16.84
N ASN A 190 -4.50 0.71 -18.12
CA ASN A 190 -5.66 0.09 -18.80
C ASN A 190 -5.92 -1.32 -18.25
N ILE A 191 -4.88 -2.11 -17.98
CA ILE A 191 -5.01 -3.43 -17.35
C ILE A 191 -5.73 -3.30 -16.00
N MET A 192 -5.27 -2.40 -15.14
CA MET A 192 -5.85 -2.17 -13.82
C MET A 192 -7.29 -1.65 -13.90
N ARG A 193 -7.56 -0.76 -14.84
CA ARG A 193 -8.90 -0.21 -15.06
C ARG A 193 -9.87 -1.31 -15.50
N ILE A 194 -9.54 -2.05 -16.56
CA ILE A 194 -10.43 -3.04 -17.17
C ILE A 194 -10.68 -4.25 -16.26
N HIS A 195 -9.60 -4.75 -15.63
CA HIS A 195 -9.68 -6.00 -14.87
C HIS A 195 -9.96 -5.82 -13.37
N LEU A 196 -9.86 -4.60 -12.83
CA LEU A 196 -10.12 -4.36 -11.41
C LEU A 196 -11.07 -3.19 -11.18
N PHE A 197 -10.72 -1.97 -11.63
CA PHE A 197 -11.44 -0.78 -11.18
C PHE A 197 -12.85 -0.71 -11.77
N ASP A 198 -13.01 -0.93 -13.07
CA ASP A 198 -14.32 -0.95 -13.74
C ASP A 198 -15.18 -2.11 -13.22
N VAL A 199 -14.59 -3.28 -12.96
CA VAL A 199 -15.29 -4.47 -12.42
C VAL A 199 -15.86 -4.22 -11.03
N LEU A 200 -15.12 -3.48 -10.18
CA LEU A 200 -15.56 -3.15 -8.82
C LEU A 200 -16.30 -1.81 -8.71
N GLY A 201 -16.43 -1.07 -9.80
CA GLY A 201 -17.02 0.27 -9.80
C GLY A 201 -16.20 1.28 -8.98
N VAL A 202 -14.89 1.16 -8.99
CA VAL A 202 -13.98 1.98 -8.19
C VAL A 202 -13.39 3.09 -9.03
N ASP A 203 -13.54 4.36 -8.58
CA ASP A 203 -12.78 5.47 -9.12
C ASP A 203 -11.36 5.44 -8.56
N ALA A 204 -10.44 4.96 -9.39
CA ALA A 204 -9.02 4.87 -9.06
C ALA A 204 -8.16 4.96 -10.32
N SER A 205 -6.94 5.47 -10.16
CA SER A 205 -5.96 5.55 -11.24
C SER A 205 -4.54 5.64 -10.68
N PHE A 206 -3.55 5.32 -11.49
CA PHE A 206 -2.13 5.60 -11.22
C PHE A 206 -1.69 6.97 -11.75
N TYR A 207 -2.61 7.68 -12.41
CA TYR A 207 -2.39 8.99 -13.00
C TYR A 207 -3.38 10.02 -12.44
N PRO A 208 -2.91 11.09 -11.76
CA PRO A 208 -3.79 12.07 -11.11
C PRO A 208 -4.77 12.79 -12.03
N GLN A 209 -4.45 12.87 -13.31
CA GLN A 209 -5.33 13.51 -14.30
C GLN A 209 -6.54 12.64 -14.68
N ARG A 210 -6.60 11.39 -14.19
CA ARG A 210 -7.65 10.41 -14.51
C ARG A 210 -8.63 10.14 -13.35
N ILE A 211 -8.43 10.78 -12.20
CA ILE A 211 -9.40 10.71 -11.09
C ILE A 211 -10.44 11.82 -11.22
N SER A 212 -11.66 11.58 -10.70
CA SER A 212 -12.77 12.52 -10.80
C SER A 212 -12.72 13.65 -9.76
N GLY A 213 -11.94 13.51 -8.68
CA GLY A 213 -11.97 14.41 -7.54
C GLY A 213 -10.62 15.04 -7.16
N ALA A 214 -10.62 15.77 -6.05
CA ALA A 214 -9.45 16.48 -5.55
C ALA A 214 -8.46 15.53 -4.86
N LEU A 215 -7.19 15.55 -5.30
CA LEU A 215 -6.10 14.79 -4.70
C LEU A 215 -5.51 15.55 -3.52
N ALA A 216 -5.53 14.94 -2.33
CA ALA A 216 -4.90 15.46 -1.13
C ALA A 216 -3.38 15.65 -1.29
N ASP A 217 -2.86 16.71 -0.70
CA ASP A 217 -1.42 16.89 -0.53
C ASP A 217 -0.87 15.88 0.47
N ALA A 218 0.40 15.47 0.29
CA ALA A 218 1.14 14.69 1.28
C ALA A 218 2.29 15.55 1.84
N TYR A 219 2.45 15.58 3.19
CA TYR A 219 3.52 16.34 3.82
C TYR A 219 3.88 15.77 5.19
N ARG A 220 5.06 16.10 5.70
CA ARG A 220 5.56 15.62 6.99
C ARG A 220 5.20 16.57 8.11
N VAL A 221 4.82 16.02 9.26
CA VAL A 221 4.44 16.81 10.45
C VAL A 221 5.65 17.31 11.24
N ILE A 222 6.83 16.69 11.10
CA ILE A 222 8.06 17.08 11.82
C ILE A 222 9.04 17.78 10.89
N PRO A 223 9.54 19.00 11.26
CA PRO A 223 10.65 19.65 10.55
C PRO A 223 11.95 18.80 10.60
N PRO A 224 12.87 18.90 9.62
CA PRO A 224 12.83 19.78 8.44
C PRO A 224 11.94 19.25 7.32
N TRP A 225 11.25 18.15 7.57
CA TRP A 225 10.38 17.46 6.62
C TRP A 225 8.95 17.98 6.66
N GLY A 226 8.71 19.10 7.34
CA GLY A 226 7.43 19.80 7.28
C GLY A 226 7.11 20.24 5.85
N LYS A 227 5.86 20.55 5.65
CA LYS A 227 5.15 20.94 4.43
C LYS A 227 5.98 20.97 3.13
N SER A 228 5.72 20.03 2.27
CA SER A 228 5.33 20.21 0.88
C SER A 228 6.31 20.65 -0.22
N GLY A 229 7.52 21.00 0.03
CA GLY A 229 8.51 21.06 -1.06
C GLY A 229 8.69 19.68 -1.71
N PHE A 230 8.21 18.66 -1.02
CA PHE A 230 8.36 17.27 -1.36
C PHE A 230 7.26 16.77 -2.31
N ASP A 231 5.98 17.09 -2.05
CA ASP A 231 4.91 16.67 -2.97
C ASP A 231 5.01 17.37 -4.33
N ALA A 232 5.39 18.65 -4.37
CA ALA A 232 5.69 19.34 -5.61
C ALA A 232 6.87 18.73 -6.37
N ARG A 233 7.89 18.23 -5.62
CA ARG A 233 9.06 17.57 -6.20
C ARG A 233 8.70 16.18 -6.71
N GLU A 234 7.84 15.45 -6.00
CA GLU A 234 7.36 14.12 -6.39
C GLU A 234 6.35 14.16 -7.53
N ARG A 235 5.51 15.21 -7.64
CA ARG A 235 4.69 15.44 -8.83
C ARG A 235 5.54 15.57 -10.11
N LYS A 236 6.76 16.14 -10.01
CA LYS A 236 7.70 16.21 -11.12
C LYS A 236 8.39 14.89 -11.45
N LYS A 237 8.47 13.94 -10.47
CA LYS A 237 9.06 12.62 -10.64
C LYS A 237 8.05 11.54 -11.07
N ARG A 238 6.86 11.91 -11.49
CA ARG A 238 5.87 10.95 -11.99
C ARG A 238 6.40 10.27 -13.24
N PRO A 239 6.07 8.99 -13.43
CA PRO A 239 6.53 8.26 -14.60
C PRO A 239 6.21 9.09 -15.85
N ALA A 240 7.24 9.45 -16.58
CA ALA A 240 7.07 10.06 -17.88
C ALA A 240 6.63 8.95 -18.82
N GLY A 241 5.36 8.89 -19.18
CA GLY A 241 4.83 7.90 -20.06
C GLY A 241 3.38 8.21 -20.39
N ASP A 242 2.93 7.69 -21.49
CA ASP A 242 1.54 7.72 -21.87
C ASP A 242 0.80 6.65 -21.07
N ALA A 243 -0.27 7.04 -20.38
CA ALA A 243 -1.08 6.11 -19.61
C ALA A 243 -1.77 5.03 -20.48
N ASP A 244 -1.86 5.25 -21.77
CA ASP A 244 -2.54 4.35 -22.72
C ASP A 244 -1.60 3.43 -23.51
N ILE A 245 -0.29 3.70 -23.48
CA ILE A 245 0.70 2.96 -24.25
C ILE A 245 1.54 2.09 -23.32
N PRO A 246 1.70 0.77 -23.58
CA PRO A 246 2.55 -0.08 -22.77
C PRO A 246 4.02 0.35 -22.87
N GLN A 247 4.66 0.50 -21.73
CA GLN A 247 6.07 0.91 -21.61
C GLN A 247 6.75 0.10 -20.49
N PRO A 248 7.00 -1.21 -20.70
CA PRO A 248 7.51 -2.12 -19.65
C PRO A 248 8.79 -1.64 -18.98
N GLU A 249 9.64 -0.92 -19.71
CA GLU A 249 10.88 -0.35 -19.16
C GLU A 249 10.70 0.92 -18.34
N ARG A 250 9.52 1.55 -18.38
CA ARG A 250 9.28 2.86 -17.77
C ARG A 250 8.22 2.86 -16.68
N HIS A 251 7.21 2.00 -16.80
CA HIS A 251 6.08 1.98 -15.87
C HIS A 251 6.34 1.20 -14.57
N TYR A 252 7.57 0.72 -14.36
CA TYR A 252 8.00 0.03 -13.14
C TYR A 252 7.82 0.82 -11.84
N GLY A 253 7.59 2.14 -11.92
CA GLY A 253 7.27 2.97 -10.74
C GLY A 253 5.79 2.96 -10.33
N LEU A 254 4.87 2.44 -11.16
CA LEU A 254 3.42 2.56 -10.94
C LEU A 254 2.93 1.63 -9.83
N ALA A 255 3.13 0.31 -9.98
CA ALA A 255 2.57 -0.71 -9.09
C ALA A 255 3.08 -0.62 -7.65
N GLN A 256 4.26 -0.04 -7.43
CA GLN A 256 4.88 0.04 -6.10
C GLN A 256 4.13 0.94 -5.10
N GLY A 257 3.45 2.02 -5.58
CA GLY A 257 2.93 3.01 -4.64
C GLY A 257 2.18 4.21 -5.24
N ASN A 258 1.77 4.15 -6.50
CA ASN A 258 1.18 5.31 -7.18
C ASN A 258 -0.34 5.25 -7.38
N CYS A 259 -1.01 4.22 -6.88
CA CYS A 259 -2.47 4.16 -6.95
C CYS A 259 -3.09 5.33 -6.16
N ILE A 260 -4.10 5.93 -6.73
CA ILE A 260 -4.87 7.05 -6.19
C ILE A 260 -6.33 6.62 -6.17
N THR A 261 -6.98 6.76 -5.02
CA THR A 261 -8.41 6.48 -4.84
C THR A 261 -8.93 7.20 -3.59
N ASN A 262 -10.23 7.19 -3.39
CA ASN A 262 -10.90 7.76 -2.21
C ASN A 262 -11.33 6.67 -1.21
N MET A 263 -12.05 7.06 -0.16
CA MET A 263 -12.51 6.12 0.89
C MET A 263 -13.45 5.06 0.33
N THR A 264 -14.38 5.42 -0.52
CA THR A 264 -15.34 4.48 -1.14
C THR A 264 -14.62 3.41 -1.96
N GLY A 265 -13.66 3.83 -2.80
CA GLY A 265 -12.84 2.91 -3.58
C GLY A 265 -11.98 2.00 -2.71
N MET A 266 -11.36 2.53 -1.65
CA MET A 266 -10.56 1.70 -0.72
C MET A 266 -11.40 0.65 0.02
N LEU A 267 -12.62 0.98 0.43
CA LEU A 267 -13.54 0.03 1.06
C LEU A 267 -13.90 -1.11 0.11
N ALA A 268 -14.23 -0.80 -1.15
CA ALA A 268 -14.53 -1.81 -2.17
C ALA A 268 -13.32 -2.73 -2.44
N LEU A 269 -12.13 -2.15 -2.60
CA LEU A 269 -10.89 -2.90 -2.82
C LEU A 269 -10.52 -3.78 -1.61
N LEU A 270 -10.72 -3.29 -0.39
CA LEU A 270 -10.43 -4.06 0.81
C LEU A 270 -11.42 -5.22 0.99
N LYS A 271 -12.69 -5.00 0.72
CA LYS A 271 -13.72 -6.07 0.71
C LYS A 271 -13.40 -7.14 -0.34
N ALA A 272 -12.94 -6.76 -1.53
CA ALA A 272 -12.51 -7.69 -2.57
C ALA A 272 -11.32 -8.57 -2.15
N ALA A 273 -10.43 -8.09 -1.27
CA ALA A 273 -9.36 -8.88 -0.65
C ALA A 273 -9.85 -9.74 0.53
N MET A 274 -10.97 -9.34 1.15
CA MET A 274 -11.50 -10.00 2.35
C MET A 274 -12.48 -11.13 2.03
N GLN A 275 -13.27 -11.04 0.98
CA GLN A 275 -14.37 -11.97 0.72
C GLN A 275 -14.33 -12.50 -0.72
N PRO A 276 -14.79 -13.75 -0.95
CA PRO A 276 -15.04 -14.24 -2.31
C PRO A 276 -16.05 -13.36 -3.06
N GLY A 277 -15.87 -13.27 -4.36
CA GLY A 277 -16.70 -12.45 -5.26
C GLY A 277 -15.88 -11.95 -6.43
N TYR A 278 -14.96 -10.99 -6.21
CA TYR A 278 -14.01 -10.57 -7.22
C TYR A 278 -12.98 -11.68 -7.53
N LEU A 279 -12.41 -12.28 -6.52
CA LEU A 279 -11.62 -13.51 -6.59
C LEU A 279 -12.44 -14.67 -6.03
N ASP A 280 -12.20 -15.89 -6.50
CA ASP A 280 -12.76 -17.08 -5.91
C ASP A 280 -12.10 -17.44 -4.56
N ALA A 281 -12.70 -18.34 -3.78
CA ALA A 281 -12.20 -18.71 -2.46
C ALA A 281 -10.80 -19.35 -2.49
N PRO A 282 -10.44 -20.23 -3.45
CA PRO A 282 -9.07 -20.73 -3.59
C PRO A 282 -8.04 -19.63 -3.84
N MET A 283 -8.35 -18.64 -4.69
CA MET A 283 -7.41 -17.56 -5.00
C MET A 283 -7.24 -16.59 -3.82
N ILE A 284 -8.32 -16.31 -3.07
CA ILE A 284 -8.22 -15.56 -1.80
C ILE A 284 -7.37 -16.30 -0.78
N ALA A 285 -7.54 -17.61 -0.65
CA ALA A 285 -6.71 -18.42 0.24
C ALA A 285 -5.23 -18.39 -0.19
N ALA A 286 -4.96 -18.47 -1.50
CA ALA A 286 -3.61 -18.35 -2.04
C ALA A 286 -3.00 -16.95 -1.80
N MET A 287 -3.79 -15.87 -1.90
CA MET A 287 -3.35 -14.51 -1.58
C MET A 287 -2.86 -14.36 -0.13
N ARG A 288 -3.59 -15.00 0.81
CA ARG A 288 -3.37 -14.91 2.26
C ARG A 288 -2.36 -15.90 2.80
N LEU A 289 -1.97 -16.90 2.01
CA LEU A 289 -1.00 -17.90 2.45
C LEU A 289 0.31 -17.23 2.86
N PRO A 290 0.79 -17.42 4.10
CA PRO A 290 2.10 -16.93 4.51
C PRO A 290 3.21 -17.61 3.70
N LEU A 291 3.92 -16.83 2.89
CA LEU A 291 4.97 -17.36 2.01
C LEU A 291 6.36 -17.20 2.63
N VAL A 292 6.57 -16.17 3.43
CA VAL A 292 7.85 -15.88 4.07
C VAL A 292 7.66 -14.98 5.29
N SER A 293 8.50 -15.16 6.32
CA SER A 293 8.51 -14.34 7.55
C SER A 293 9.35 -13.08 7.37
N PHE A 294 8.97 -11.99 8.07
CA PHE A 294 9.78 -10.77 8.18
C PHE A 294 11.02 -10.97 9.10
N GLY A 295 11.11 -12.11 9.76
CA GLY A 295 12.22 -12.45 10.66
C GLY A 295 12.35 -11.44 11.81
N GLN A 296 13.58 -11.03 12.11
CA GLN A 296 13.87 -10.09 13.20
C GLN A 296 13.28 -8.68 12.99
N ARG A 297 12.90 -8.32 11.77
CA ARG A 297 12.28 -7.00 11.49
C ARG A 297 10.90 -6.87 12.12
N SER A 298 10.14 -7.97 12.16
CA SER A 298 8.86 -8.07 12.85
C SER A 298 8.50 -9.53 13.11
N PRO A 299 8.57 -10.00 14.38
CA PRO A 299 8.35 -11.43 14.69
C PRO A 299 6.90 -11.86 14.48
N TYR A 300 5.97 -10.92 14.39
CA TYR A 300 4.54 -11.18 14.25
C TYR A 300 4.02 -11.05 12.82
N MET A 301 4.91 -10.74 11.86
CA MET A 301 4.51 -10.47 10.48
C MET A 301 5.10 -11.46 9.51
N GLN A 302 4.27 -11.85 8.56
CA GLN A 302 4.63 -12.65 7.41
C GLN A 302 4.10 -11.98 6.13
N GLN A 303 4.61 -12.39 4.98
CA GLN A 303 4.21 -11.86 3.69
C GLN A 303 3.37 -12.89 2.93
N GLY A 304 2.17 -12.49 2.54
CA GLY A 304 1.39 -13.15 1.49
C GLY A 304 1.62 -12.49 0.12
N MET A 305 0.80 -12.78 -0.86
CA MET A 305 0.88 -12.12 -2.17
C MET A 305 0.28 -10.71 -2.11
N GLY A 306 1.13 -9.70 -2.01
CA GLY A 306 0.76 -8.27 -1.98
C GLY A 306 0.17 -7.77 -0.67
N LEU A 307 0.09 -8.60 0.38
CA LEU A 307 -0.43 -8.21 1.69
C LEU A 307 0.42 -8.76 2.84
N PHE A 308 0.29 -8.13 4.00
CA PHE A 308 0.85 -8.59 5.26
C PHE A 308 -0.10 -9.59 5.92
N VAL A 309 0.47 -10.60 6.57
CA VAL A 309 -0.20 -11.55 7.45
C VAL A 309 0.30 -11.25 8.86
N ILE A 310 -0.57 -10.79 9.76
CA ILE A 310 -0.20 -10.25 11.07
C ILE A 310 -0.80 -11.13 12.16
N ASN A 311 0.08 -11.74 12.97
CA ASN A 311 -0.28 -12.61 14.10
C ASN A 311 0.19 -11.98 15.41
N GLU A 312 -0.23 -10.75 15.71
CA GLU A 312 0.17 -10.01 16.90
C GLU A 312 -0.95 -9.99 17.95
N PRO A 313 -0.86 -10.80 19.03
CA PRO A 313 -1.93 -10.95 20.02
C PRO A 313 -2.28 -9.64 20.75
N SER A 314 -1.34 -8.68 20.82
CA SER A 314 -1.59 -7.36 21.41
C SER A 314 -2.51 -6.48 20.57
N ILE A 315 -2.73 -6.84 19.30
CA ILE A 315 -3.63 -6.13 18.37
C ILE A 315 -4.95 -6.88 18.25
N CYS A 316 -4.90 -8.18 17.93
CA CYS A 316 -6.09 -9.01 17.72
C CYS A 316 -5.77 -10.46 18.05
N ALA A 317 -6.78 -11.21 18.52
CA ALA A 317 -6.67 -12.65 18.73
C ALA A 317 -6.63 -13.46 17.43
N HIS A 318 -7.20 -12.93 16.36
CA HIS A 318 -7.19 -13.54 15.02
C HIS A 318 -6.03 -13.03 14.17
N THR A 319 -5.71 -13.76 13.11
CA THR A 319 -4.80 -13.31 12.08
C THR A 319 -5.43 -12.16 11.28
N LEU A 320 -4.73 -11.03 11.21
CA LEU A 320 -5.12 -9.89 10.40
C LEU A 320 -4.38 -9.88 9.08
N TYR A 321 -5.03 -9.35 8.06
CA TYR A 321 -4.49 -9.23 6.71
C TYR A 321 -4.62 -7.79 6.22
N GLY A 322 -3.76 -7.38 5.30
CA GLY A 322 -3.84 -6.06 4.69
C GLY A 322 -2.49 -5.45 4.36
N HIS A 323 -2.45 -4.15 4.16
CA HIS A 323 -1.21 -3.43 3.86
C HIS A 323 -1.24 -2.02 4.45
N GLN A 324 -0.06 -1.47 4.72
CA GLN A 324 0.10 -0.05 5.06
C GLN A 324 0.74 0.71 3.91
N GLY A 325 0.46 2.02 3.85
CA GLY A 325 1.05 2.94 2.89
C GLY A 325 1.76 4.07 3.60
N ASN A 326 3.06 4.22 3.38
CA ASN A 326 3.85 5.28 4.00
C ASN A 326 4.63 6.01 2.91
N ALA A 327 4.28 7.24 2.66
CA ALA A 327 5.00 8.08 1.72
C ALA A 327 4.88 9.56 2.10
N TYR A 328 6.03 10.22 2.22
CA TYR A 328 6.12 11.67 2.31
C TYR A 328 5.34 12.31 3.47
N GLY A 329 5.19 11.57 4.58
CA GLY A 329 4.43 11.98 5.76
C GLY A 329 2.97 11.53 5.75
N ALA A 330 2.42 11.13 4.62
CA ALA A 330 1.13 10.45 4.59
C ALA A 330 1.27 9.01 5.10
N MET A 331 0.37 8.62 5.99
CA MET A 331 0.33 7.32 6.64
C MET A 331 -1.03 6.70 6.38
N HIS A 332 -1.04 5.60 5.65
CA HIS A 332 -2.27 4.91 5.26
C HIS A 332 -2.29 3.49 5.85
N GLY A 333 -3.48 2.93 6.01
CA GLY A 333 -3.69 1.54 6.41
C GLY A 333 -4.96 0.98 5.80
N ALA A 334 -4.92 -0.29 5.42
CA ALA A 334 -6.06 -1.04 4.96
C ALA A 334 -5.90 -2.47 5.47
N PHE A 335 -6.65 -2.82 6.52
CA PHE A 335 -6.51 -4.09 7.24
C PHE A 335 -7.87 -4.72 7.52
N PHE A 336 -7.93 -6.05 7.60
CA PHE A 336 -9.16 -6.78 7.85
C PHE A 336 -8.92 -8.07 8.65
N ASP A 337 -9.96 -8.47 9.37
CA ASP A 337 -10.13 -9.75 10.04
C ASP A 337 -11.24 -10.53 9.32
N PRO A 338 -10.90 -11.55 8.53
CA PRO A 338 -11.91 -12.31 7.79
C PRO A 338 -12.75 -13.24 8.68
N ILE A 339 -12.29 -13.54 9.92
CA ILE A 339 -13.04 -14.38 10.87
C ILE A 339 -14.14 -13.55 11.53
N ALA A 340 -13.80 -12.32 11.93
CA ALA A 340 -14.76 -11.41 12.55
C ALA A 340 -15.58 -10.61 11.53
N GLY A 341 -15.30 -10.73 10.22
CA GLY A 341 -15.96 -9.95 9.18
C GLY A 341 -15.70 -8.44 9.28
N ARG A 342 -14.57 -8.03 9.85
CA ARG A 342 -14.27 -6.62 10.18
C ARG A 342 -13.09 -6.08 9.38
N GLY A 343 -13.12 -4.78 9.11
CA GLY A 343 -12.00 -4.11 8.48
C GLY A 343 -11.90 -2.63 8.81
N MET A 344 -10.70 -2.08 8.58
CA MET A 344 -10.41 -0.68 8.75
C MET A 344 -9.65 -0.11 7.55
N VAL A 345 -9.94 1.15 7.25
CA VAL A 345 -9.18 1.97 6.30
C VAL A 345 -8.77 3.27 6.98
N LEU A 346 -7.52 3.65 6.82
CA LEU A 346 -6.96 4.95 7.19
C LEU A 346 -6.33 5.59 5.96
N LEU A 347 -6.76 6.81 5.61
CA LEU A 347 -6.15 7.65 4.60
C LEU A 347 -5.80 9.00 5.22
N THR A 348 -4.54 9.48 5.08
CA THR A 348 -4.10 10.75 5.68
C THR A 348 -3.38 11.65 4.69
N SER A 349 -3.48 12.96 4.89
CA SER A 349 -2.63 13.94 4.21
C SER A 349 -1.25 14.05 4.88
N ALA A 350 -1.20 13.90 6.21
CA ALA A 350 0.01 13.88 7.01
C ALA A 350 -0.29 13.26 8.38
N ALA A 351 0.64 12.48 8.92
CA ALA A 351 0.58 11.95 10.28
C ALA A 351 1.99 11.57 10.79
N SER A 352 2.06 11.10 12.04
CA SER A 352 3.29 10.57 12.63
C SER A 352 3.85 9.41 11.82
N GLU A 353 5.13 9.49 11.43
CA GLU A 353 5.87 8.41 10.77
C GLU A 353 6.49 7.41 11.77
N ALA A 354 6.12 7.46 13.08
CA ALA A 354 6.59 6.52 14.10
C ALA A 354 6.13 5.10 13.79
N LYS A 355 7.03 4.13 14.05
CA LYS A 355 6.80 2.70 13.78
C LYS A 355 7.28 1.84 14.94
N THR A 356 6.59 0.73 15.14
CA THR A 356 6.97 -0.36 16.04
C THR A 356 6.89 -1.66 15.26
N ASN A 357 7.98 -2.45 15.23
CA ASN A 357 8.03 -3.72 14.53
C ASN A 357 7.51 -3.64 13.08
N PHE A 358 8.02 -2.68 12.31
CA PHE A 358 7.65 -2.41 10.92
C PHE A 358 6.27 -1.75 10.72
N LEU A 359 5.32 -1.95 11.62
CA LEU A 359 3.97 -1.37 11.54
C LEU A 359 3.96 0.07 12.08
N SER A 360 3.28 1.00 11.40
CA SER A 360 3.13 2.37 11.89
C SER A 360 2.28 2.42 13.16
N ASP A 361 2.68 3.26 14.14
CA ASP A 361 2.02 3.34 15.44
C ASP A 361 0.56 3.77 15.30
N ILE A 362 0.23 4.67 14.37
CA ILE A 362 -1.15 5.08 14.10
C ILE A 362 -2.02 3.93 13.60
N ASN A 363 -1.48 3.08 12.69
CA ASN A 363 -2.21 1.91 12.23
C ASN A 363 -2.40 0.91 13.37
N ARG A 364 -1.38 0.68 14.19
CA ARG A 364 -1.46 -0.20 15.36
C ARG A 364 -2.58 0.21 16.32
N ASP A 365 -2.63 1.50 16.70
CA ASP A 365 -3.65 2.01 17.62
C ASP A 365 -5.07 1.88 17.02
N LEU A 366 -5.25 2.20 15.73
CA LEU A 366 -6.54 2.05 15.06
C LEU A 366 -6.94 0.58 14.87
N MET A 367 -5.99 -0.31 14.57
CA MET A 367 -6.25 -1.75 14.49
C MET A 367 -6.68 -2.31 15.85
N GLN A 368 -6.00 -1.94 16.94
CA GLN A 368 -6.40 -2.32 18.29
C GLN A 368 -7.83 -1.87 18.58
N LEU A 369 -8.18 -0.62 18.28
CA LEU A 369 -9.53 -0.11 18.48
C LEU A 369 -10.56 -0.87 17.64
N CYS A 370 -10.31 -1.06 16.34
CA CYS A 370 -11.24 -1.71 15.41
C CYS A 370 -11.48 -3.19 15.74
N PHE A 371 -10.39 -3.95 15.99
CA PHE A 371 -10.45 -5.40 16.08
C PHE A 371 -10.62 -5.94 17.50
N SER A 372 -10.41 -5.11 18.55
CA SER A 372 -10.74 -5.49 19.94
C SER A 372 -12.16 -5.14 20.36
N SER A 373 -12.85 -4.27 19.66
CA SER A 373 -14.23 -3.86 19.95
C SER A 373 -15.18 -5.05 19.78
N LYS A 374 -16.10 -5.21 20.74
CA LYS A 374 -17.18 -6.20 20.67
C LYS A 374 -18.49 -5.43 20.42
N GLY A 375 -19.29 -5.86 19.44
CA GLY A 375 -20.54 -5.20 19.09
C GLY A 375 -20.42 -4.22 17.91
N SER A 376 -21.46 -3.41 17.72
CA SER A 376 -21.54 -2.39 16.67
C SER A 376 -20.52 -1.25 16.88
N PHE A 377 -20.08 -0.62 15.81
CA PHE A 377 -19.24 0.58 15.87
C PHE A 377 -20.02 1.84 16.27
N TYR A 378 -21.35 1.73 16.40
CA TYR A 378 -22.25 2.83 16.75
C TYR A 378 -22.69 2.84 18.23
N ASP A 379 -22.37 1.75 18.97
CA ASP A 379 -22.59 1.65 20.40
C ASP A 379 -21.45 2.35 21.17
#